data_68050b15e47545d09b71ac9733bb42bf
#
_entry.id   68050b15e47545d09b71ac9733bb42bf
#
_cell.length_a   1.000
_cell.length_b   1.000
_cell.length_c   1.000
_cell.angle_alpha   90.00
_cell.angle_beta   90.00
_cell.angle_gamma   90.00
#
_symmetry.space_group_name_H-M   'P 1'
#
loop_
_entity.id
_entity.type
_entity.pdbx_description
1 polymer ?
#
loop_
_entity_poly.entity_id
_entity_poly.type
_entity_poly.pdbx_seq_one_letter_code
_entity_poly.pdbx_strand_id
1 'polypeptide(L)'
;MKTYQIHLLRHGITDGNVKGQYIGSKDIPLNDIGTENIRLLDENYIYPGAAAYFTSPMLRCRQTLGMIYPNVKPIDIDAFRECDFGEFEGLTAEELSGSEDFADWLASDGSSAPPGGESGIAFGRRVCQAFEKIVEALMKTGTPSAVIMTHGGVVATILARYGLPEAAVADWAMEPGCGYSVRIHPQLWSAAKKVEVYQTIPLPKEDDEDGYDTEYFFAEVEATPQEEAEA
;
A
#
# COMPACT_ATOMS: atom_id res chain seq x y z
N MET A 1 23.55 8.85 -15.91
CA MET A 1 22.84 9.83 -15.05
C MET A 1 22.42 9.09 -13.78
N LYS A 2 22.58 9.65 -12.58
CA LYS A 2 22.19 8.96 -11.34
C LYS A 2 20.67 8.95 -11.24
N THR A 3 20.07 7.78 -11.02
CA THR A 3 18.65 7.60 -10.75
C THR A 3 18.47 7.05 -9.34
N TYR A 4 17.28 7.19 -8.77
CA TYR A 4 16.92 6.63 -7.47
C TYR A 4 15.69 5.75 -7.63
N GLN A 5 15.51 4.80 -6.71
CA GLN A 5 14.39 3.86 -6.75
C GLN A 5 13.62 3.93 -5.45
N ILE A 6 12.30 3.82 -5.53
CA ILE A 6 11.45 3.60 -4.36
C ILE A 6 10.52 2.42 -4.68
N HIS A 7 10.45 1.49 -3.74
CA HIS A 7 9.56 0.34 -3.76
C HIS A 7 8.42 0.63 -2.79
N LEU A 8 7.21 0.83 -3.33
CA LEU A 8 6.00 1.11 -2.57
C LEU A 8 5.24 -0.20 -2.37
N LEU A 9 5.01 -0.61 -1.12
CA LEU A 9 4.39 -1.87 -0.76
C LEU A 9 3.14 -1.66 0.10
N ARG A 10 2.08 -2.39 -0.20
CA ARG A 10 0.88 -2.52 0.63
C ARG A 10 1.09 -3.62 1.68
N HIS A 11 0.62 -3.40 2.91
CA HIS A 11 0.59 -4.43 3.96
C HIS A 11 -0.21 -5.67 3.56
N GLY A 12 0.02 -6.80 4.24
CA GLY A 12 -0.71 -8.04 4.07
C GLY A 12 -2.17 -7.98 4.55
N ILE A 13 -2.89 -9.09 4.39
CA ILE A 13 -4.32 -9.20 4.67
C ILE A 13 -4.60 -9.08 6.17
N THR A 14 -5.67 -8.36 6.52
CA THR A 14 -6.22 -8.21 7.87
C THR A 14 -7.68 -8.69 7.90
N ASP A 15 -8.24 -8.91 9.09
CA ASP A 15 -9.66 -9.26 9.23
C ASP A 15 -10.60 -8.21 8.61
N GLY A 16 -10.20 -6.93 8.67
CA GLY A 16 -10.97 -5.86 8.03
C GLY A 16 -10.99 -5.97 6.51
N ASN A 17 -9.87 -6.41 5.89
CA ASN A 17 -9.83 -6.64 4.44
C ASN A 17 -10.75 -7.79 4.04
N VAL A 18 -10.71 -8.92 4.77
CA VAL A 18 -11.58 -10.09 4.52
C VAL A 18 -13.06 -9.73 4.61
N LYS A 19 -13.42 -8.88 5.56
CA LYS A 19 -14.80 -8.44 5.78
C LYS A 19 -15.23 -7.28 4.88
N GLY A 20 -14.36 -6.70 4.05
CA GLY A 20 -14.67 -5.54 3.22
C GLY A 20 -14.95 -4.27 4.03
N GLN A 21 -14.36 -4.16 5.23
CA GLN A 21 -14.55 -3.02 6.13
C GLN A 21 -13.63 -1.85 5.79
N TYR A 22 -14.12 -0.63 6.02
CA TYR A 22 -13.26 0.55 6.04
C TYR A 22 -12.32 0.50 7.23
N ILE A 23 -11.02 0.39 6.98
CA ILE A 23 -9.96 0.33 8.00
C ILE A 23 -8.87 1.33 7.66
N GLY A 24 -8.81 2.39 8.40
CA GLY A 24 -7.79 3.44 8.28
C GLY A 24 -6.97 3.60 9.55
N SER A 25 -7.49 4.34 10.52
CA SER A 25 -6.81 4.68 11.77
C SER A 25 -6.80 3.54 12.79
N LYS A 26 -7.73 2.57 12.70
CA LYS A 26 -7.72 1.38 13.58
C LYS A 26 -6.46 0.56 13.37
N ASP A 27 -5.74 0.33 14.46
CA ASP A 27 -4.47 -0.42 14.44
C ASP A 27 -4.71 -1.92 14.66
N ILE A 28 -5.13 -2.60 13.59
CA ILE A 28 -5.38 -4.04 13.57
C ILE A 28 -4.16 -4.81 13.00
N PRO A 29 -3.88 -6.02 13.50
CA PRO A 29 -2.80 -6.87 13.00
C PRO A 29 -3.14 -7.52 11.66
N LEU A 30 -2.14 -8.16 11.05
CA LEU A 30 -2.36 -9.20 10.06
C LEU A 30 -3.18 -10.33 10.71
N ASN A 31 -4.05 -10.98 9.92
CA ASN A 31 -4.67 -12.23 10.33
C ASN A 31 -3.82 -13.43 9.88
N ASP A 32 -4.28 -14.66 10.20
CA ASP A 32 -3.55 -15.87 9.87
C ASP A 32 -3.42 -16.04 8.34
N ILE A 33 -4.46 -15.70 7.57
CA ILE A 33 -4.45 -15.73 6.10
C ILE A 33 -3.39 -14.74 5.57
N GLY A 34 -3.35 -13.52 6.10
CA GLY A 34 -2.39 -12.50 5.70
C GLY A 34 -0.94 -12.88 6.04
N THR A 35 -0.74 -13.50 7.20
CA THR A 35 0.57 -13.99 7.60
C THR A 35 1.05 -15.09 6.67
N GLU A 36 0.20 -16.06 6.37
CA GLU A 36 0.52 -17.15 5.45
C GLU A 36 0.72 -16.65 4.02
N ASN A 37 -0.12 -15.73 3.55
CA ASN A 37 0.02 -15.13 2.23
C ASN A 37 1.39 -14.43 2.06
N ILE A 38 1.82 -13.61 3.04
CA ILE A 38 3.13 -12.96 2.98
C ILE A 38 4.26 -13.99 2.99
N ARG A 39 4.15 -15.07 3.78
CA ARG A 39 5.13 -16.16 3.80
C ARG A 39 5.26 -16.81 2.41
N LEU A 40 4.15 -17.14 1.78
CA LEU A 40 4.12 -17.76 0.45
C LEU A 40 4.65 -16.80 -0.63
N LEU A 41 4.32 -15.50 -0.56
CA LEU A 41 4.87 -14.51 -1.48
C LEU A 41 6.40 -14.40 -1.33
N ASP A 42 6.94 -14.38 -0.11
CA ASP A 42 8.39 -14.31 0.12
C ASP A 42 9.12 -15.59 -0.29
N GLU A 43 8.47 -16.76 -0.17
CA GLU A 43 9.02 -18.03 -0.61
C GLU A 43 9.07 -18.18 -2.13
N ASN A 44 8.05 -17.69 -2.85
CA ASN A 44 7.90 -17.92 -4.29
C ASN A 44 8.35 -16.75 -5.16
N TYR A 45 8.44 -15.56 -4.59
CA TYR A 45 8.79 -14.33 -5.30
C TYR A 45 9.98 -13.62 -4.65
N ILE A 46 10.46 -12.57 -5.30
CA ILE A 46 11.59 -11.76 -4.83
C ILE A 46 11.09 -10.34 -4.52
N TYR A 47 11.22 -9.95 -3.26
CA TYR A 47 11.05 -8.55 -2.86
C TYR A 47 12.37 -7.79 -3.04
N PRO A 48 12.38 -6.64 -3.73
CA PRO A 48 13.61 -5.88 -3.94
C PRO A 48 14.11 -5.30 -2.62
N GLY A 49 15.40 -5.49 -2.35
CA GLY A 49 16.07 -4.85 -1.22
C GLY A 49 16.38 -3.38 -1.49
N ALA A 50 16.61 -2.60 -0.42
CA ALA A 50 16.93 -1.18 -0.55
C ALA A 50 17.98 -0.71 0.47
N ALA A 51 18.51 0.50 0.25
CA ALA A 51 19.45 1.15 1.15
C ALA A 51 18.78 1.83 2.36
N ALA A 52 17.48 2.14 2.27
CA ALA A 52 16.70 2.72 3.35
C ALA A 52 15.31 2.09 3.41
N TYR A 53 14.74 2.02 4.61
CA TYR A 53 13.42 1.42 4.84
C TYR A 53 12.55 2.38 5.65
N PHE A 54 11.35 2.63 5.17
CA PHE A 54 10.33 3.43 5.80
C PHE A 54 9.04 2.61 5.95
N THR A 55 8.27 2.90 6.98
CA THR A 55 7.00 2.22 7.20
C THR A 55 5.93 3.16 7.76
N SER A 56 4.67 2.89 7.45
CA SER A 56 3.57 3.37 8.28
C SER A 56 3.73 2.80 9.70
N PRO A 57 3.45 3.56 10.77
CA PRO A 57 3.59 3.06 12.14
C PRO A 57 2.54 2.01 12.52
N MET A 58 1.55 1.73 11.62
CA MET A 58 0.48 0.76 11.87
C MET A 58 1.02 -0.67 11.98
N LEU A 59 0.46 -1.44 12.93
CA LEU A 59 0.92 -2.79 13.25
C LEU A 59 0.99 -3.71 12.03
N ARG A 60 -0.05 -3.71 11.18
CA ARG A 60 -0.09 -4.49 9.93
C ARG A 60 1.08 -4.20 8.99
N CYS A 61 1.49 -2.93 8.88
CA CYS A 61 2.64 -2.54 8.06
C CYS A 61 3.96 -2.99 8.67
N ARG A 62 4.13 -2.82 9.98
CA ARG A 62 5.33 -3.27 10.70
C ARG A 62 5.49 -4.79 10.67
N GLN A 63 4.39 -5.54 10.83
CA GLN A 63 4.39 -6.99 10.73
C GLN A 63 4.79 -7.44 9.33
N THR A 64 4.13 -6.90 8.28
CA THR A 64 4.47 -7.25 6.89
C THR A 64 5.94 -6.94 6.58
N LEU A 65 6.41 -5.74 6.94
CA LEU A 65 7.81 -5.36 6.71
C LEU A 65 8.78 -6.26 7.45
N GLY A 66 8.48 -6.61 8.71
CA GLY A 66 9.31 -7.49 9.52
C GLY A 66 9.39 -8.93 9.00
N MET A 67 8.35 -9.42 8.32
CA MET A 67 8.35 -10.73 7.67
C MET A 67 9.22 -10.71 6.42
N ILE A 68 9.06 -9.73 5.55
CA ILE A 68 9.79 -9.62 4.27
C ILE A 68 11.25 -9.19 4.49
N TYR A 69 11.50 -8.31 5.45
CA TYR A 69 12.83 -7.73 5.72
C TYR A 69 13.22 -7.84 7.20
N PRO A 70 13.47 -9.05 7.73
CA PRO A 70 13.61 -9.29 9.18
C PRO A 70 14.80 -8.59 9.83
N ASN A 71 15.82 -8.22 9.06
CA ASN A 71 17.07 -7.65 9.57
C ASN A 71 17.19 -6.13 9.42
N VAL A 72 16.11 -5.44 9.05
CA VAL A 72 16.13 -3.99 8.84
C VAL A 72 15.52 -3.24 10.03
N LYS A 73 15.92 -1.99 10.18
CA LYS A 73 15.31 -1.04 11.13
C LYS A 73 14.63 0.08 10.34
N PRO A 74 13.33 0.00 10.11
CA PRO A 74 12.62 1.01 9.36
C PRO A 74 12.47 2.30 10.16
N ILE A 75 12.29 3.40 9.45
CA ILE A 75 11.89 4.70 10.02
C ILE A 75 10.36 4.81 9.88
N ASP A 76 9.69 5.02 10.99
CA ASP A 76 8.25 5.26 11.00
C ASP A 76 7.91 6.64 10.43
N ILE A 77 6.98 6.67 9.51
CA ILE A 77 6.45 7.91 8.90
C ILE A 77 4.96 7.98 9.21
N ASP A 78 4.59 8.78 10.18
CA ASP A 78 3.19 8.92 10.61
C ASP A 78 2.27 9.39 9.47
N ALA A 79 2.77 10.23 8.58
CA ALA A 79 2.04 10.68 7.40
C ALA A 79 1.73 9.58 6.37
N PHE A 80 2.23 8.37 6.54
CA PHE A 80 1.89 7.20 5.71
C PHE A 80 0.84 6.28 6.34
N ARG A 81 0.14 6.71 7.39
CA ARG A 81 -1.09 6.03 7.83
C ARG A 81 -2.14 6.07 6.73
N GLU A 82 -3.03 5.07 6.71
CA GLU A 82 -4.18 5.07 5.82
C GLU A 82 -5.13 6.23 6.13
N CYS A 83 -6.07 6.50 5.25
CA CYS A 83 -7.11 7.50 5.47
C CYS A 83 -7.88 7.19 6.74
N ASP A 84 -8.10 8.21 7.58
CA ASP A 84 -8.94 8.07 8.76
C ASP A 84 -10.42 8.12 8.35
N PHE A 85 -11.08 6.98 8.44
CA PHE A 85 -12.50 6.86 8.08
C PHE A 85 -13.45 7.21 9.24
N GLY A 86 -12.93 7.63 10.40
CA GLY A 86 -13.74 8.09 11.53
C GLY A 86 -14.80 7.07 11.96
N GLU A 87 -16.07 7.50 11.99
CA GLU A 87 -17.17 6.64 12.40
C GLU A 87 -17.51 5.51 11.42
N PHE A 88 -16.98 5.54 10.19
CA PHE A 88 -17.16 4.46 9.22
C PHE A 88 -16.18 3.30 9.45
N GLU A 89 -15.19 3.46 10.32
CA GLU A 89 -14.20 2.42 10.57
C GLU A 89 -14.78 1.16 11.21
N GLY A 90 -14.48 0.02 10.60
CA GLY A 90 -14.96 -1.29 11.02
C GLY A 90 -16.34 -1.65 10.47
N LEU A 91 -16.92 -0.79 9.63
CA LEU A 91 -18.19 -1.04 8.94
C LEU A 91 -17.92 -1.29 7.45
N THR A 92 -18.77 -2.08 6.82
CA THR A 92 -18.78 -2.31 5.36
C THR A 92 -19.61 -1.26 4.64
N ALA A 93 -19.45 -1.14 3.32
CA ALA A 93 -20.29 -0.28 2.51
C ALA A 93 -21.78 -0.68 2.59
N GLU A 94 -22.08 -1.98 2.74
CA GLU A 94 -23.44 -2.50 2.90
C GLU A 94 -24.06 -2.01 4.24
N GLU A 95 -23.33 -2.11 5.34
CA GLU A 95 -23.78 -1.64 6.65
C GLU A 95 -23.98 -0.12 6.70
N LEU A 96 -23.22 0.63 5.88
CA LEU A 96 -23.30 2.08 5.78
C LEU A 96 -24.34 2.57 4.75
N SER A 97 -24.89 1.68 3.92
CA SER A 97 -25.74 2.06 2.77
C SER A 97 -26.99 2.88 3.12
N GLY A 98 -27.48 2.78 4.35
CA GLY A 98 -28.61 3.57 4.85
C GLY A 98 -28.25 4.91 5.51
N SER A 99 -26.97 5.28 5.57
CA SER A 99 -26.47 6.49 6.22
C SER A 99 -26.46 7.68 5.24
N GLU A 100 -27.07 8.81 5.61
CA GLU A 100 -26.98 10.06 4.86
C GLU A 100 -25.54 10.57 4.82
N ASP A 101 -24.81 10.50 5.93
CA ASP A 101 -23.41 10.93 6.02
C ASP A 101 -22.51 10.12 5.07
N PHE A 102 -22.79 8.81 4.91
CA PHE A 102 -22.04 7.97 4.00
C PHE A 102 -22.34 8.30 2.53
N ALA A 103 -23.61 8.54 2.19
CA ALA A 103 -24.01 8.95 0.86
C ALA A 103 -23.39 10.32 0.49
N ASP A 104 -23.40 11.29 1.39
CA ASP A 104 -22.81 12.60 1.19
C ASP A 104 -21.29 12.52 1.06
N TRP A 105 -20.64 11.67 1.86
CA TRP A 105 -19.20 11.43 1.76
C TRP A 105 -18.83 10.84 0.40
N LEU A 106 -19.52 9.80 -0.07
CA LEU A 106 -19.30 9.21 -1.39
C LEU A 106 -19.51 10.23 -2.52
N ALA A 107 -20.56 11.07 -2.43
CA ALA A 107 -20.86 12.09 -3.44
C ALA A 107 -19.85 13.25 -3.45
N SER A 108 -19.05 13.41 -2.40
CA SER A 108 -18.15 14.55 -2.22
C SER A 108 -16.87 14.49 -3.05
N ASP A 109 -16.59 13.37 -3.71
CA ASP A 109 -15.33 13.13 -4.45
C ASP A 109 -14.07 13.47 -3.62
N GLY A 110 -14.07 13.06 -2.36
CA GLY A 110 -12.97 13.25 -1.42
C GLY A 110 -12.87 14.65 -0.80
N SER A 111 -13.78 15.59 -1.10
CA SER A 111 -13.76 16.92 -0.49
C SER A 111 -14.26 16.95 0.94
N SER A 112 -15.22 16.08 1.29
CA SER A 112 -15.74 15.91 2.65
C SER A 112 -14.95 14.88 3.43
N ALA A 113 -14.97 15.00 4.76
CA ALA A 113 -14.47 13.97 5.66
C ALA A 113 -15.65 13.11 6.17
N PRO A 114 -15.43 11.82 6.45
CA PRO A 114 -16.35 11.04 7.27
C PRO A 114 -16.48 11.69 8.65
N PRO A 115 -17.60 11.52 9.37
CA PRO A 115 -17.72 12.01 10.75
C PRO A 115 -16.57 11.51 11.62
N GLY A 116 -15.84 12.45 12.24
CA GLY A 116 -14.66 12.15 13.06
C GLY A 116 -13.41 11.71 12.30
N GLY A 117 -13.43 11.68 10.96
CA GLY A 117 -12.31 11.26 10.12
C GLY A 117 -11.62 12.41 9.38
N GLU A 118 -10.85 12.07 8.32
CA GLU A 118 -10.17 13.05 7.48
C GLU A 118 -10.73 13.04 6.04
N SER A 119 -10.69 14.22 5.37
CA SER A 119 -11.06 14.29 3.95
C SER A 119 -9.97 13.70 3.06
N GLY A 120 -10.36 13.20 1.87
CA GLY A 120 -9.41 12.73 0.85
C GLY A 120 -8.39 13.82 0.45
N ILE A 121 -8.79 15.10 0.47
CA ILE A 121 -7.88 16.23 0.23
C ILE A 121 -6.81 16.35 1.33
N ALA A 122 -7.20 16.22 2.61
CA ALA A 122 -6.25 16.28 3.73
C ALA A 122 -5.31 15.06 3.71
N PHE A 123 -5.87 13.86 3.51
CA PHE A 123 -5.14 12.63 3.30
C PHE A 123 -4.10 12.74 2.18
N GLY A 124 -4.54 13.11 0.98
CA GLY A 124 -3.65 13.26 -0.18
C GLY A 124 -2.54 14.28 0.06
N ARG A 125 -2.86 15.40 0.73
CA ARG A 125 -1.87 16.43 1.06
C ARG A 125 -0.76 15.90 1.96
N ARG A 126 -1.09 15.21 3.08
CA ARG A 126 -0.08 14.71 4.02
C ARG A 126 0.78 13.61 3.41
N VAL A 127 0.15 12.69 2.65
CA VAL A 127 0.83 11.60 1.95
C VAL A 127 1.81 12.15 0.91
N CYS A 128 1.34 13.04 0.03
CA CYS A 128 2.18 13.63 -1.02
C CYS A 128 3.35 14.43 -0.44
N GLN A 129 3.13 15.24 0.59
CA GLN A 129 4.20 15.99 1.23
C GLN A 129 5.26 15.07 1.87
N ALA A 130 4.86 13.96 2.46
CA ALA A 130 5.78 12.99 3.03
C ALA A 130 6.61 12.30 1.94
N PHE A 131 5.98 11.90 0.84
CA PHE A 131 6.66 11.30 -0.30
C PHE A 131 7.69 12.25 -0.92
N GLU A 132 7.33 13.53 -1.16
CA GLU A 132 8.26 14.54 -1.67
C GLU A 132 9.49 14.70 -0.77
N LYS A 133 9.29 14.76 0.55
CA LYS A 133 10.41 14.85 1.52
C LYS A 133 11.35 13.65 1.44
N ILE A 134 10.81 12.43 1.25
CA ILE A 134 11.64 11.22 1.08
C ILE A 134 12.43 11.30 -0.22
N VAL A 135 11.79 11.63 -1.33
CA VAL A 135 12.48 11.78 -2.64
C VAL A 135 13.61 12.80 -2.54
N GLU A 136 13.34 13.96 -1.95
CA GLU A 136 14.35 15.03 -1.76
C GLU A 136 15.49 14.59 -0.83
N ALA A 137 15.17 13.85 0.24
CA ALA A 137 16.17 13.29 1.15
C ALA A 137 17.07 12.27 0.44
N LEU A 138 16.51 11.34 -0.34
CA LEU A 138 17.28 10.37 -1.12
C LEU A 138 18.24 11.06 -2.09
N MET A 139 17.76 12.07 -2.81
CA MET A 139 18.59 12.84 -3.74
C MET A 139 19.69 13.61 -3.01
N LYS A 140 19.37 14.26 -1.89
CA LYS A 140 20.31 15.05 -1.09
C LYS A 140 21.41 14.19 -0.46
N THR A 141 21.05 13.03 0.09
CA THR A 141 22.02 12.12 0.73
C THR A 141 22.74 11.20 -0.25
N GLY A 142 22.23 11.12 -1.49
CA GLY A 142 22.73 10.18 -2.48
C GLY A 142 22.35 8.72 -2.22
N THR A 143 21.37 8.45 -1.33
CA THR A 143 20.86 7.10 -1.02
C THR A 143 20.13 6.54 -2.23
N PRO A 144 20.59 5.41 -2.83
CA PRO A 144 20.16 5.00 -4.16
C PRO A 144 18.73 4.45 -4.21
N SER A 145 18.25 3.84 -3.12
CA SER A 145 16.95 3.18 -3.10
C SER A 145 16.30 3.19 -1.72
N ALA A 146 14.98 3.09 -1.70
CA ALA A 146 14.18 2.94 -0.49
C ALA A 146 13.02 1.97 -0.68
N VAL A 147 12.61 1.29 0.40
CA VAL A 147 11.32 0.62 0.54
C VAL A 147 10.42 1.48 1.40
N ILE A 148 9.16 1.62 1.01
CA ILE A 148 8.09 2.24 1.81
C ILE A 148 6.98 1.21 1.97
N MET A 149 6.84 0.65 3.18
CA MET A 149 5.75 -0.24 3.54
C MET A 149 4.58 0.58 4.09
N THR A 150 3.42 0.50 3.42
CA THR A 150 2.26 1.34 3.74
C THR A 150 0.93 0.67 3.37
N HIS A 151 -0.05 1.42 2.90
CA HIS A 151 -1.42 1.00 2.63
C HIS A 151 -1.80 1.22 1.17
N GLY A 152 -2.86 0.54 0.73
CA GLY A 152 -3.34 0.64 -0.65
C GLY A 152 -3.70 2.05 -1.07
N GLY A 153 -4.46 2.77 -0.25
CA GLY A 153 -4.85 4.15 -0.52
C GLY A 153 -3.66 5.12 -0.60
N VAL A 154 -2.65 4.91 0.25
CA VAL A 154 -1.42 5.72 0.24
C VAL A 154 -0.63 5.51 -1.06
N VAL A 155 -0.40 4.24 -1.45
CA VAL A 155 0.34 3.92 -2.69
C VAL A 155 -0.41 4.48 -3.90
N ALA A 156 -1.72 4.22 -4.01
CA ALA A 156 -2.54 4.70 -5.11
C ALA A 156 -2.54 6.23 -5.21
N THR A 157 -2.63 6.94 -4.07
CA THR A 157 -2.55 8.41 -4.02
C THR A 157 -1.21 8.94 -4.52
N ILE A 158 -0.10 8.32 -4.11
CA ILE A 158 1.25 8.69 -4.59
C ILE A 158 1.34 8.50 -6.11
N LEU A 159 0.92 7.34 -6.60
CA LEU A 159 1.06 6.99 -8.02
C LEU A 159 0.13 7.82 -8.91
N ALA A 160 -1.11 8.08 -8.50
CA ALA A 160 -2.01 8.95 -9.24
C ALA A 160 -1.47 10.39 -9.37
N ARG A 161 -0.76 10.87 -8.34
CA ARG A 161 -0.20 12.23 -8.36
C ARG A 161 1.11 12.34 -9.14
N TYR A 162 2.00 11.38 -8.97
CA TYR A 162 3.38 11.47 -9.46
C TYR A 162 3.74 10.44 -10.53
N GLY A 163 2.99 9.35 -10.66
CA GLY A 163 3.31 8.23 -11.54
C GLY A 163 3.23 8.57 -13.03
N LEU A 164 4.09 7.93 -13.80
CA LEU A 164 4.02 7.82 -15.25
C LEU A 164 4.04 6.33 -15.63
N PRO A 165 3.10 5.83 -16.47
CA PRO A 165 2.03 6.61 -17.13
C PRO A 165 1.05 7.23 -16.12
N GLU A 166 0.40 8.34 -16.51
CA GLU A 166 -0.64 8.96 -15.69
C GLU A 166 -1.90 8.07 -15.70
N ALA A 167 -2.44 7.81 -14.51
CA ALA A 167 -3.64 7.00 -14.34
C ALA A 167 -4.43 7.47 -13.10
N ALA A 168 -5.71 7.13 -13.03
CA ALA A 168 -6.56 7.47 -11.89
C ALA A 168 -6.17 6.66 -10.63
N VAL A 169 -6.62 7.09 -9.46
CA VAL A 169 -6.35 6.39 -8.19
C VAL A 169 -6.80 4.92 -8.25
N ALA A 170 -7.96 4.65 -8.86
CA ALA A 170 -8.51 3.29 -8.98
C ALA A 170 -7.66 2.36 -9.85
N ASP A 171 -6.92 2.91 -10.83
CA ASP A 171 -6.08 2.11 -11.73
C ASP A 171 -4.79 1.62 -11.05
N TRP A 172 -4.47 2.16 -9.87
CA TRP A 172 -3.32 1.78 -9.06
C TRP A 172 -3.71 0.81 -7.93
N ALA A 173 -4.78 0.04 -8.13
CA ALA A 173 -5.13 -1.05 -7.22
C ALA A 173 -4.00 -2.09 -7.17
N MET A 174 -3.80 -2.69 -6.00
CA MET A 174 -2.80 -3.74 -5.78
C MET A 174 -3.27 -4.69 -4.69
N GLU A 175 -2.84 -5.93 -4.80
CA GLU A 175 -3.12 -6.95 -3.80
C GLU A 175 -2.33 -6.72 -2.49
N PRO A 176 -2.82 -7.21 -1.35
CA PRO A 176 -2.08 -7.19 -0.09
C PRO A 176 -0.72 -7.90 -0.22
N GLY A 177 0.33 -7.27 0.29
CA GLY A 177 1.71 -7.75 0.13
C GLY A 177 2.37 -7.34 -1.18
N CYS A 178 1.62 -6.79 -2.13
CA CYS A 178 2.13 -6.35 -3.43
C CYS A 178 2.32 -4.83 -3.50
N GLY A 179 2.85 -4.35 -4.63
CA GLY A 179 3.06 -2.93 -4.85
C GLY A 179 3.78 -2.60 -6.15
N TYR A 180 4.46 -1.47 -6.17
CA TYR A 180 5.09 -0.94 -7.36
C TYR A 180 6.50 -0.41 -7.08
N SER A 181 7.37 -0.58 -8.06
CA SER A 181 8.69 0.06 -8.10
C SER A 181 8.66 1.28 -8.99
N VAL A 182 9.13 2.40 -8.45
CA VAL A 182 9.24 3.65 -9.18
C VAL A 182 10.69 4.10 -9.31
N ARG A 183 11.02 4.71 -10.45
CA ARG A 183 12.32 5.30 -10.74
C ARG A 183 12.20 6.81 -10.74
N ILE A 184 13.12 7.45 -10.03
CA ILE A 184 13.21 8.89 -9.91
C ILE A 184 14.38 9.37 -10.78
N HIS A 185 14.07 10.13 -11.78
CA HIS A 185 15.05 10.87 -12.58
C HIS A 185 15.13 12.30 -12.05
N PRO A 186 16.26 12.76 -11.48
CA PRO A 186 16.35 14.08 -10.83
C PRO A 186 15.88 15.25 -11.70
N GLN A 187 16.15 15.20 -13.01
CA GLN A 187 15.69 16.23 -13.93
C GLN A 187 14.17 16.23 -14.12
N LEU A 188 13.55 15.05 -14.29
CA LEU A 188 12.10 14.90 -14.41
C LEU A 188 11.41 15.31 -13.10
N TRP A 189 11.96 14.88 -11.95
CA TRP A 189 11.43 15.27 -10.65
C TRP A 189 11.49 16.78 -10.44
N SER A 190 12.60 17.42 -10.76
CA SER A 190 12.76 18.87 -10.61
C SER A 190 11.86 19.68 -11.54
N ALA A 191 11.64 19.19 -12.76
CA ALA A 191 10.86 19.89 -13.78
C ALA A 191 9.34 19.68 -13.61
N ALA A 192 8.89 18.48 -13.27
CA ALA A 192 7.48 18.08 -13.33
C ALA A 192 6.99 17.33 -12.08
N LYS A 193 7.84 17.05 -11.10
CA LYS A 193 7.50 16.19 -9.96
C LYS A 193 6.89 14.85 -10.40
N LYS A 194 7.49 14.18 -11.40
CA LYS A 194 7.02 12.88 -11.91
C LYS A 194 8.06 11.79 -11.66
N VAL A 195 7.57 10.56 -11.50
CA VAL A 195 8.36 9.34 -11.35
C VAL A 195 7.89 8.30 -12.37
N GLU A 196 8.80 7.48 -12.85
CA GLU A 196 8.49 6.38 -13.77
C GLU A 196 8.06 5.16 -12.95
N VAL A 197 6.84 4.66 -13.14
CA VAL A 197 6.41 3.36 -12.61
C VAL A 197 6.86 2.30 -13.62
N TYR A 198 7.78 1.43 -13.23
CA TYR A 198 8.41 0.53 -14.19
C TYR A 198 8.19 -0.94 -13.91
N GLN A 199 7.66 -1.29 -12.73
CA GLN A 199 7.51 -2.69 -12.36
C GLN A 199 6.52 -2.87 -11.20
N THR A 200 5.74 -3.95 -11.24
CA THR A 200 5.01 -4.47 -10.08
C THR A 200 5.94 -5.34 -9.21
N ILE A 201 5.68 -5.43 -7.93
CA ILE A 201 6.43 -6.22 -6.96
C ILE A 201 5.49 -7.02 -6.06
N PRO A 202 5.89 -8.21 -5.55
CA PRO A 202 7.19 -8.86 -5.73
C PRO A 202 7.41 -9.41 -7.14
N LEU A 203 8.65 -9.80 -7.46
CA LEU A 203 9.09 -10.27 -8.77
C LEU A 203 9.05 -11.80 -8.83
N PRO A 204 8.69 -12.41 -9.96
CA PRO A 204 8.86 -13.86 -10.12
C PRO A 204 10.33 -14.25 -9.98
N LYS A 205 10.60 -15.43 -9.44
CA LYS A 205 11.94 -16.03 -9.46
C LYS A 205 12.25 -16.49 -10.88
N GLU A 206 13.49 -16.30 -11.37
CA GLU A 206 13.88 -16.51 -12.78
C GLU A 206 13.70 -17.95 -13.31
N ASP A 207 13.44 -18.94 -12.43
CA ASP A 207 13.30 -20.36 -12.80
C ASP A 207 11.83 -20.77 -13.13
N ASP A 208 10.85 -19.87 -12.99
CA ASP A 208 9.46 -20.16 -13.32
C ASP A 208 9.16 -19.73 -14.78
N GLU A 209 9.59 -20.56 -15.76
CA GLU A 209 9.18 -20.41 -17.17
C GLU A 209 7.66 -20.59 -17.38
N ASP A 210 6.95 -21.13 -16.41
CA ASP A 210 5.49 -21.17 -16.35
C ASP A 210 4.99 -19.98 -15.51
N GLY A 211 4.92 -18.81 -16.15
CA GLY A 211 4.49 -17.57 -15.51
C GLY A 211 3.21 -17.74 -14.67
N TYR A 212 3.38 -17.89 -13.36
CA TYR A 212 2.26 -17.82 -12.42
C TYR A 212 1.64 -16.42 -12.52
N ASP A 213 0.43 -16.39 -13.07
CA ASP A 213 -0.40 -15.20 -13.06
C ASP A 213 -0.75 -14.89 -11.61
N THR A 214 -0.37 -13.71 -11.13
CA THR A 214 -0.68 -13.28 -9.76
C THR A 214 -2.18 -13.28 -9.51
N GLU A 215 -3.02 -13.09 -10.53
CA GLU A 215 -4.48 -13.22 -10.44
C GLU A 215 -4.91 -14.66 -10.06
N TYR A 216 -4.18 -15.68 -10.55
CA TYR A 216 -4.51 -17.08 -10.24
C TYR A 216 -4.17 -17.43 -8.79
N PHE A 217 -3.05 -16.92 -8.25
CA PHE A 217 -2.64 -17.18 -6.87
C PHE A 217 -3.64 -16.62 -5.84
N PHE A 218 -4.18 -15.44 -6.08
CA PHE A 218 -5.16 -14.83 -5.17
C PHE A 218 -6.53 -15.52 -5.26
N ALA A 219 -6.92 -16.05 -6.43
CA ALA A 219 -8.15 -16.81 -6.59
C ALA A 219 -8.14 -18.14 -5.79
N GLU A 220 -6.98 -18.80 -5.63
CA GLU A 220 -6.87 -20.00 -4.80
C GLU A 220 -6.94 -19.71 -3.30
N VAL A 221 -6.43 -18.57 -2.84
CA VAL A 221 -6.50 -18.16 -1.43
C VAL A 221 -7.94 -17.79 -1.02
N GLU A 222 -8.73 -17.21 -1.94
CA GLU A 222 -10.15 -16.91 -1.70
C GLU A 222 -11.04 -18.17 -1.79
N ALA A 223 -10.61 -19.22 -2.47
CA ALA A 223 -11.39 -20.42 -2.73
C ALA A 223 -11.23 -21.53 -1.66
N THR A 224 -10.44 -21.31 -0.59
CA THR A 224 -10.31 -22.30 0.48
C THR A 224 -11.57 -22.28 1.35
N PRO A 225 -12.47 -23.29 1.29
CA PRO A 225 -13.68 -23.30 2.09
C PRO A 225 -13.34 -23.49 3.57
N GLN A 226 -14.02 -22.72 4.43
CA GLN A 226 -14.16 -23.03 5.84
C GLN A 226 -15.06 -24.27 5.98
N GLU A 227 -14.53 -25.45 5.71
CA GLU A 227 -15.15 -26.71 6.12
C GLU A 227 -14.17 -27.44 7.03
N GLU A 228 -14.57 -27.50 8.29
CA GLU A 228 -14.28 -28.47 9.34
C GLU A 228 -14.08 -27.80 10.72
N ALA A 229 -15.18 -27.30 11.27
CA ALA A 229 -15.29 -27.05 12.69
C ALA A 229 -16.73 -27.30 13.17
N GLU A 230 -17.26 -28.50 12.86
CA GLU A 230 -18.37 -29.14 13.60
C GLU A 230 -18.24 -30.67 13.45
N ALA A 231 -17.59 -31.27 14.44
CA ALA A 231 -17.79 -32.68 14.80
C ALA A 231 -17.34 -32.87 16.27
#